data_e3ca889c45a5229b34dfc925678e7c0c
#
_entry.id   e3ca889c45a5229b34dfc925678e7c0c
#
_cell.length_a   1.000
_cell.length_b   1.000
_cell.length_c   1.000
_cell.angle_alpha   90.00
_cell.angle_beta   90.00
_cell.angle_gamma   90.00
#
_symmetry.space_group_name_H-M   'P 1'
#
loop_
_entity.id
_entity.type
_entity.pdbx_description
1 polymer ?
#
loop_
_entity_poly.entity_id
_entity_poly.type
_entity_poly.pdbx_seq_one_letter_code
_entity_poly.pdbx_strand_id
1 'polypeptide(L)'
;MEALTLAEGASVLIADDDPRDAQSVADPLQDAGYRTTIITDFDPHQDADTFLASVIDEYDALVCDHILSGRTAVRFTGAELVSKANLHREHPLPAVLISSHANTDQTGAIHRWREGIPKVVDKSDFSDVVVEAIDFTLAELSGKFTRERRTFATPIEVLDVMPTGEVPQARVIVVGWRIATSVWMPLEPILRATGLKPDNLKGRWLEAEVNCHAKNAADLYYRNISIAPELPEGWLEA
;
A
#
# COMPACT_ATOMS: atom_id res chain seq x y z
N MET A 1 -7.59 19.16 -18.75
CA MET A 1 -6.49 18.78 -17.82
C MET A 1 -5.93 17.48 -18.40
N GLU A 2 -4.73 17.52 -18.95
CA GLU A 2 -4.12 16.35 -19.56
C GLU A 2 -3.95 15.25 -18.52
N ALA A 3 -4.33 14.02 -18.86
CA ALA A 3 -4.05 12.86 -18.05
C ALA A 3 -2.53 12.66 -18.03
N LEU A 4 -1.97 12.37 -16.87
CA LEU A 4 -0.57 11.95 -16.77
C LEU A 4 -0.52 10.48 -17.13
N THR A 5 0.08 10.18 -18.27
CA THR A 5 0.31 8.83 -18.80
C THR A 5 1.80 8.63 -18.99
N LEU A 6 2.26 7.40 -18.99
CA LEU A 6 3.61 7.09 -19.41
C LEU A 6 3.81 7.51 -20.89
N ALA A 7 5.03 7.86 -21.23
CA ALA A 7 5.38 8.14 -22.62
C ALA A 7 5.21 6.88 -23.48
N GLU A 8 4.88 7.04 -24.75
CA GLU A 8 4.89 5.94 -25.72
C GLU A 8 6.29 5.29 -25.77
N GLY A 9 6.33 3.96 -25.72
CA GLY A 9 7.56 3.19 -25.65
C GLY A 9 8.26 3.19 -24.28
N ALA A 10 7.60 3.68 -23.23
CA ALA A 10 8.10 3.57 -21.86
C ALA A 10 8.38 2.10 -21.48
N SER A 11 9.37 1.89 -20.60
CA SER A 11 9.79 0.57 -20.13
C SER A 11 9.07 0.21 -18.83
N VAL A 12 8.36 -0.91 -18.83
CA VAL A 12 7.62 -1.41 -17.66
C VAL A 12 8.21 -2.74 -17.21
N LEU A 13 8.64 -2.78 -15.95
CA LEU A 13 9.06 -4.02 -15.31
C LEU A 13 7.86 -4.77 -14.75
N ILE A 14 7.79 -6.07 -14.99
CA ILE A 14 6.79 -6.98 -14.41
C ILE A 14 7.53 -7.96 -13.52
N ALA A 15 7.18 -7.98 -12.24
CA ALA A 15 7.72 -8.86 -11.21
C ALA A 15 6.61 -9.83 -10.76
N ASP A 16 6.68 -11.08 -11.18
CA ASP A 16 5.73 -12.14 -10.83
C ASP A 16 6.46 -13.49 -10.91
N ASP A 17 6.35 -14.35 -9.92
CA ASP A 17 7.03 -15.65 -9.89
C ASP A 17 6.35 -16.72 -10.77
N ASP A 18 5.15 -16.46 -11.31
CA ASP A 18 4.54 -17.28 -12.35
C ASP A 18 4.71 -16.64 -13.75
N PRO A 19 5.48 -17.28 -14.66
CA PRO A 19 5.69 -16.72 -16.00
C PRO A 19 4.43 -16.56 -16.84
N ARG A 20 3.36 -17.35 -16.57
CA ARG A 20 2.11 -17.26 -17.32
C ARG A 20 1.32 -16.03 -16.87
N ASP A 21 1.26 -15.81 -15.56
CA ASP A 21 0.62 -14.62 -14.98
C ASP A 21 1.36 -13.36 -15.44
N ALA A 22 2.71 -13.38 -15.36
CA ALA A 22 3.54 -12.29 -15.86
C ALA A 22 3.30 -11.96 -17.34
N GLN A 23 3.18 -12.98 -18.19
CA GLN A 23 2.90 -12.78 -19.61
C GLN A 23 1.50 -12.20 -19.83
N SER A 24 0.51 -12.68 -19.09
CA SER A 24 -0.84 -12.14 -19.15
C SER A 24 -0.92 -10.66 -18.79
N VAL A 25 -0.06 -10.19 -17.87
CA VAL A 25 0.09 -8.78 -17.53
C VAL A 25 0.86 -8.00 -18.60
N ALA A 26 1.85 -8.63 -19.25
CA ALA A 26 2.66 -8.00 -20.29
C ALA A 26 1.84 -7.69 -21.55
N ASP A 27 0.94 -8.58 -21.95
CA ASP A 27 0.19 -8.46 -23.19
C ASP A 27 -0.59 -7.13 -23.30
N PRO A 28 -1.46 -6.74 -22.36
CA PRO A 28 -2.17 -5.46 -22.46
C PRO A 28 -1.26 -4.23 -22.36
N LEU A 29 -0.11 -4.33 -21.67
CA LEU A 29 0.88 -3.25 -21.64
C LEU A 29 1.57 -3.08 -22.99
N GLN A 30 1.91 -4.18 -23.66
CA GLN A 30 2.47 -4.16 -25.01
C GLN A 30 1.47 -3.64 -26.04
N ASP A 31 0.20 -4.03 -25.93
CA ASP A 31 -0.89 -3.51 -26.77
C ASP A 31 -1.08 -2.00 -26.58
N ALA A 32 -0.82 -1.49 -25.40
CA ALA A 32 -0.79 -0.04 -25.09
C ALA A 32 0.49 0.68 -25.57
N GLY A 33 1.45 -0.04 -26.21
CA GLY A 33 2.67 0.52 -26.78
C GLY A 33 3.84 0.60 -25.81
N TYR A 34 3.80 -0.05 -24.65
CA TYR A 34 4.91 -0.11 -23.69
C TYR A 34 5.87 -1.26 -23.99
N ARG A 35 7.13 -1.08 -23.61
CA ARG A 35 8.13 -2.16 -23.64
C ARG A 35 8.12 -2.85 -22.28
N THR A 36 7.89 -4.15 -22.25
CA THR A 36 7.82 -4.92 -21.02
C THR A 36 9.07 -5.78 -20.81
N THR A 37 9.53 -5.87 -19.58
CA THR A 37 10.54 -6.81 -19.11
C THR A 37 9.93 -7.63 -17.98
N ILE A 38 10.07 -8.94 -18.04
CA ILE A 38 9.52 -9.86 -17.04
C ILE A 38 10.66 -10.42 -16.19
N ILE A 39 10.50 -10.35 -14.87
CA ILE A 39 11.35 -11.03 -13.88
C ILE A 39 10.49 -12.05 -13.14
N THR A 40 10.91 -13.33 -13.20
CA THR A 40 10.23 -14.45 -12.54
C THR A 40 11.11 -15.15 -11.50
N ASP A 41 12.41 -14.90 -11.53
CA ASP A 41 13.39 -15.48 -10.61
C ASP A 41 13.96 -14.37 -9.71
N PHE A 42 13.85 -14.59 -8.40
CA PHE A 42 14.30 -13.63 -7.38
C PHE A 42 15.44 -14.24 -6.55
N ASP A 43 16.41 -13.42 -6.18
CA ASP A 43 17.46 -13.82 -5.26
C ASP A 43 16.85 -14.01 -3.85
N PRO A 44 16.95 -15.20 -3.23
CA PRO A 44 16.40 -15.46 -1.91
C PRO A 44 17.07 -14.67 -0.78
N HIS A 45 18.20 -14.04 -1.06
CA HIS A 45 18.94 -13.21 -0.09
C HIS A 45 18.70 -11.71 -0.28
N GLN A 46 18.09 -11.31 -1.38
CA GLN A 46 17.78 -9.92 -1.70
C GLN A 46 16.57 -9.43 -0.90
N ASP A 47 16.65 -8.24 -0.35
CA ASP A 47 15.52 -7.51 0.22
C ASP A 47 14.91 -6.54 -0.80
N ALA A 48 13.77 -5.92 -0.45
CA ALA A 48 13.06 -5.01 -1.34
C ALA A 48 13.89 -3.78 -1.71
N ASP A 49 14.71 -3.25 -0.80
CA ASP A 49 15.50 -2.05 -1.06
C ASP A 49 16.63 -2.35 -2.05
N THR A 50 17.29 -3.51 -1.87
CA THR A 50 18.35 -3.96 -2.80
C THR A 50 17.77 -4.27 -4.18
N PHE A 51 16.60 -4.91 -4.26
CA PHE A 51 15.92 -5.15 -5.53
C PHE A 51 15.57 -3.82 -6.21
N LEU A 52 14.95 -2.91 -5.48
CA LEU A 52 14.53 -1.62 -5.99
C LEU A 52 15.73 -0.82 -6.53
N ALA A 53 16.84 -0.77 -5.79
CA ALA A 53 18.05 -0.09 -6.21
C ALA A 53 18.63 -0.63 -7.53
N SER A 54 18.37 -1.89 -7.87
CA SER A 54 18.83 -2.48 -9.13
C SER A 54 17.97 -2.16 -10.35
N VAL A 55 16.72 -1.64 -10.13
CA VAL A 55 15.75 -1.45 -11.22
C VAL A 55 15.21 -0.02 -11.34
N ILE A 56 15.34 0.79 -10.30
CA ILE A 56 14.66 2.10 -10.21
C ILE A 56 15.05 3.09 -11.31
N ASP A 57 16.29 3.02 -11.79
CA ASP A 57 16.80 3.90 -12.84
C ASP A 57 16.69 3.29 -14.25
N GLU A 58 16.22 2.04 -14.35
CA GLU A 58 16.16 1.31 -15.63
C GLU A 58 14.75 1.27 -16.23
N TYR A 59 13.73 1.48 -15.41
CA TYR A 59 12.33 1.34 -15.80
C TYR A 59 11.52 2.59 -15.45
N ASP A 60 10.47 2.83 -16.25
CA ASP A 60 9.55 3.96 -16.09
C ASP A 60 8.35 3.60 -15.20
N ALA A 61 8.07 2.30 -15.04
CA ALA A 61 7.04 1.79 -14.14
C ALA A 61 7.32 0.34 -13.71
N LEU A 62 6.68 -0.06 -12.61
CA LEU A 62 6.72 -1.42 -12.07
C LEU A 62 5.29 -1.96 -11.91
N VAL A 63 5.07 -3.18 -12.35
CA VAL A 63 3.87 -3.97 -12.01
C VAL A 63 4.32 -5.20 -11.25
N CYS A 64 3.78 -5.41 -10.04
CA CYS A 64 4.28 -6.46 -9.16
C CYS A 64 3.15 -7.32 -8.60
N ASP A 65 3.32 -8.65 -8.68
CA ASP A 65 2.45 -9.57 -7.92
C ASP A 65 2.69 -9.44 -6.43
N HIS A 66 1.65 -9.69 -5.63
CA HIS A 66 1.75 -9.63 -4.18
C HIS A 66 2.58 -10.77 -3.61
N ILE A 67 2.42 -11.98 -4.12
CA ILE A 67 3.09 -13.19 -3.64
C ILE A 67 4.18 -13.59 -4.61
N LEU A 68 5.43 -13.33 -4.24
CA LEU A 68 6.61 -13.63 -5.06
C LEU A 68 7.33 -14.91 -4.63
N SER A 69 6.76 -15.67 -3.69
CA SER A 69 7.44 -16.79 -3.03
C SER A 69 6.98 -18.17 -3.49
N GLY A 70 6.21 -18.28 -4.57
CA GLY A 70 5.71 -19.56 -5.06
C GLY A 70 6.79 -20.50 -5.60
N ARG A 71 7.90 -19.93 -6.10
CA ARG A 71 9.03 -20.71 -6.67
C ARG A 71 10.30 -20.57 -5.85
N THR A 72 10.59 -19.39 -5.34
CA THR A 72 11.82 -19.07 -4.60
C THR A 72 11.46 -18.31 -3.34
N ALA A 73 12.04 -18.70 -2.20
CA ALA A 73 11.85 -17.95 -0.96
C ALA A 73 12.45 -16.54 -1.13
N VAL A 74 11.63 -15.51 -1.13
CA VAL A 74 12.05 -14.11 -1.13
C VAL A 74 11.83 -13.48 0.24
N ARG A 75 12.59 -12.43 0.56
CA ARG A 75 12.52 -11.75 1.87
C ARG A 75 11.56 -10.57 1.91
N PHE A 76 10.84 -10.32 0.83
CA PHE A 76 9.89 -9.22 0.72
C PHE A 76 8.61 -9.67 0.02
N THR A 77 7.54 -8.90 0.16
CA THR A 77 6.30 -9.08 -0.58
C THR A 77 6.19 -8.03 -1.68
N GLY A 78 5.38 -8.32 -2.71
CA GLY A 78 5.11 -7.31 -3.73
C GLY A 78 4.48 -6.04 -3.17
N ALA A 79 3.66 -6.15 -2.10
CA ALA A 79 3.11 -4.97 -1.42
C ALA A 79 4.20 -4.09 -0.80
N GLU A 80 5.22 -4.70 -0.19
CA GLU A 80 6.39 -3.96 0.31
C GLU A 80 7.14 -3.28 -0.81
N LEU A 81 7.44 -4.02 -1.88
CA LEU A 81 8.19 -3.49 -3.03
C LEU A 81 7.46 -2.33 -3.69
N VAL A 82 6.17 -2.48 -4.00
CA VAL A 82 5.33 -1.43 -4.62
C VAL A 82 5.25 -0.19 -3.73
N SER A 83 5.04 -0.38 -2.42
CA SER A 83 4.99 0.75 -1.50
C SER A 83 6.30 1.52 -1.44
N LYS A 84 7.43 0.81 -1.37
CA LYS A 84 8.77 1.42 -1.35
C LYS A 84 9.10 2.12 -2.67
N ALA A 85 8.71 1.56 -3.81
CA ALA A 85 8.90 2.17 -5.13
C ALA A 85 8.14 3.51 -5.24
N ASN A 86 6.86 3.52 -4.87
CA ASN A 86 6.03 4.72 -4.92
C ASN A 86 6.42 5.79 -3.89
N LEU A 87 6.94 5.38 -2.73
CA LEU A 87 7.37 6.30 -1.66
C LEU A 87 8.87 6.63 -1.70
N HIS A 88 9.59 6.19 -2.75
CA HIS A 88 11.01 6.49 -2.87
C HIS A 88 11.24 8.00 -2.96
N ARG A 89 12.13 8.53 -2.09
CA ARG A 89 12.23 9.99 -1.89
C ARG A 89 12.81 10.74 -3.07
N GLU A 90 13.81 10.17 -3.73
CA GLU A 90 14.57 10.84 -4.79
C GLU A 90 14.01 10.52 -6.18
N HIS A 91 13.67 9.25 -6.41
CA HIS A 91 13.20 8.74 -7.69
C HIS A 91 11.97 7.84 -7.48
N PRO A 92 10.77 8.40 -7.25
CA PRO A 92 9.56 7.57 -7.12
C PRO A 92 9.30 6.86 -8.44
N LEU A 93 9.28 5.53 -8.40
CA LEU A 93 8.95 4.67 -9.53
C LEU A 93 7.47 4.31 -9.46
N PRO A 94 6.65 4.73 -10.44
CA PRO A 94 5.23 4.37 -10.48
C PRO A 94 5.06 2.86 -10.43
N ALA A 95 4.45 2.35 -9.36
CA ALA A 95 4.33 0.93 -9.12
C ALA A 95 2.88 0.52 -8.81
N VAL A 96 2.43 -0.56 -9.43
CA VAL A 96 1.08 -1.13 -9.29
C VAL A 96 1.17 -2.52 -8.67
N LEU A 97 0.33 -2.77 -7.67
CA LEU A 97 0.20 -4.09 -7.06
C LEU A 97 -0.91 -4.88 -7.74
N ILE A 98 -0.58 -6.11 -8.16
CA ILE A 98 -1.56 -7.08 -8.63
C ILE A 98 -1.70 -8.18 -7.57
N SER A 99 -2.91 -8.65 -7.31
CA SER A 99 -3.15 -9.72 -6.34
C SER A 99 -4.44 -10.48 -6.64
N SER A 100 -4.38 -11.80 -6.61
CA SER A 100 -5.57 -12.67 -6.57
C SER A 100 -6.29 -12.65 -5.22
N HIS A 101 -5.70 -12.01 -4.21
CA HIS A 101 -6.19 -11.95 -2.83
C HIS A 101 -6.60 -10.53 -2.40
N ALA A 102 -6.86 -9.63 -3.35
CA ALA A 102 -7.21 -8.24 -3.09
C ALA A 102 -8.41 -8.06 -2.12
N ASN A 103 -9.28 -9.07 -2.04
CA ASN A 103 -10.53 -9.05 -1.25
C ASN A 103 -10.60 -10.16 -0.19
N THR A 104 -9.49 -10.78 0.21
CA THR A 104 -9.45 -11.88 1.18
C THR A 104 -8.81 -11.47 2.51
N ASP A 105 -8.77 -12.37 3.50
CA ASP A 105 -8.16 -12.15 4.82
C ASP A 105 -6.65 -11.85 4.77
N GLN A 106 -5.98 -12.12 3.66
CA GLN A 106 -4.58 -11.71 3.42
C GLN A 106 -4.41 -10.21 3.18
N THR A 107 -5.49 -9.45 3.12
CA THR A 107 -5.46 -7.98 3.08
C THR A 107 -4.64 -7.35 4.21
N GLY A 108 -4.46 -8.02 5.35
CA GLY A 108 -3.60 -7.54 6.43
C GLY A 108 -2.15 -7.27 6.03
N ALA A 109 -1.58 -8.14 5.19
CA ALA A 109 -0.21 -7.98 4.68
C ALA A 109 -0.10 -6.79 3.70
N ILE A 110 -1.12 -6.59 2.86
CA ILE A 110 -1.20 -5.44 1.95
C ILE A 110 -1.48 -4.16 2.74
N HIS A 111 -2.34 -4.22 3.75
CA HIS A 111 -2.75 -3.07 4.54
C HIS A 111 -1.58 -2.38 5.26
N ARG A 112 -0.57 -3.15 5.67
CA ARG A 112 0.66 -2.60 6.26
C ARG A 112 1.37 -1.60 5.33
N TRP A 113 1.28 -1.81 4.02
CA TRP A 113 1.95 -1.04 2.99
C TRP A 113 1.01 -0.11 2.21
N ARG A 114 -0.26 -0.02 2.62
CA ARG A 114 -1.35 0.63 1.87
C ARG A 114 -1.12 2.11 1.58
N GLU A 115 -0.32 2.80 2.39
CA GLU A 115 0.08 4.19 2.15
C GLU A 115 0.72 4.36 0.76
N GLY A 116 1.70 3.54 0.44
CA GLY A 116 2.42 3.58 -0.83
C GLY A 116 1.79 2.75 -1.95
N ILE A 117 0.58 2.23 -1.78
CA ILE A 117 -0.13 1.45 -2.80
C ILE A 117 -1.40 2.20 -3.20
N PRO A 118 -1.37 3.04 -4.25
CA PRO A 118 -2.53 3.80 -4.71
C PRO A 118 -3.70 2.90 -5.09
N LYS A 119 -3.43 1.84 -5.86
CA LYS A 119 -4.45 0.89 -6.32
C LYS A 119 -3.93 -0.54 -6.25
N VAL A 120 -4.80 -1.47 -5.84
CA VAL A 120 -4.59 -2.91 -5.98
C VAL A 120 -5.45 -3.38 -7.15
N VAL A 121 -4.86 -4.09 -8.09
CA VAL A 121 -5.55 -4.68 -9.24
C VAL A 121 -5.80 -6.15 -8.95
N ASP A 122 -7.04 -6.61 -9.14
CA ASP A 122 -7.35 -8.03 -9.04
C ASP A 122 -6.82 -8.78 -10.27
N LYS A 123 -6.19 -9.94 -10.06
CA LYS A 123 -5.67 -10.76 -11.17
C LYS A 123 -6.77 -11.24 -12.13
N SER A 124 -8.04 -11.23 -11.75
CA SER A 124 -9.16 -11.55 -12.65
C SER A 124 -9.51 -10.44 -13.65
N ASP A 125 -9.14 -9.18 -13.35
CA ASP A 125 -9.61 -8.00 -14.08
C ASP A 125 -8.47 -7.17 -14.71
N PHE A 126 -7.22 -7.67 -14.73
CA PHE A 126 -6.06 -6.84 -15.05
C PHE A 126 -5.95 -6.40 -16.51
N SER A 127 -6.54 -7.12 -17.47
CA SER A 127 -6.36 -6.84 -18.91
C SER A 127 -6.72 -5.40 -19.31
N ASP A 128 -7.79 -4.86 -18.74
CA ASP A 128 -8.27 -3.52 -19.06
C ASP A 128 -7.88 -2.46 -18.03
N VAL A 129 -7.41 -2.90 -16.85
CA VAL A 129 -7.28 -2.03 -15.67
C VAL A 129 -5.82 -1.71 -15.33
N VAL A 130 -4.84 -2.51 -15.81
CA VAL A 130 -3.43 -2.32 -15.43
C VAL A 130 -2.86 -0.99 -15.94
N VAL A 131 -3.17 -0.59 -17.18
CA VAL A 131 -2.74 0.70 -17.76
C VAL A 131 -3.35 1.85 -16.97
N GLU A 132 -4.66 1.80 -16.72
CA GLU A 132 -5.34 2.81 -15.91
C GLU A 132 -4.78 2.89 -14.48
N ALA A 133 -4.34 1.77 -13.92
CA ALA A 133 -3.75 1.74 -12.59
C ALA A 133 -2.36 2.41 -12.55
N ILE A 134 -1.56 2.29 -13.61
CA ILE A 134 -0.31 3.03 -13.76
C ILE A 134 -0.59 4.53 -13.86
N ASP A 135 -1.54 4.95 -14.70
CA ASP A 135 -1.91 6.36 -14.84
C ASP A 135 -2.44 6.95 -13.54
N PHE A 136 -3.24 6.18 -12.81
CA PHE A 136 -3.74 6.55 -11.49
C PHE A 136 -2.58 6.77 -10.50
N THR A 137 -1.60 5.86 -10.51
CA THR A 137 -0.41 5.94 -9.65
C THR A 137 0.43 7.18 -10.01
N LEU A 138 0.67 7.42 -11.29
CA LEU A 138 1.36 8.64 -11.77
C LEU A 138 0.66 9.92 -11.31
N ALA A 139 -0.67 9.94 -11.37
CA ALA A 139 -1.45 11.10 -10.90
C ALA A 139 -1.20 11.34 -9.40
N GLU A 140 -1.22 10.31 -8.56
CA GLU A 140 -0.94 10.44 -7.12
C GLU A 140 0.51 10.88 -6.85
N LEU A 141 1.51 10.31 -7.53
CA LEU A 141 2.91 10.72 -7.39
C LEU A 141 3.13 12.19 -7.79
N SER A 142 2.29 12.72 -8.68
CA SER A 142 2.27 14.15 -9.03
C SER A 142 1.46 15.03 -8.06
N GLY A 143 0.94 14.46 -6.96
CA GLY A 143 0.12 15.16 -5.96
C GLY A 143 -1.36 15.27 -6.32
N LYS A 144 -1.84 14.61 -7.38
CA LYS A 144 -3.26 14.62 -7.80
C LYS A 144 -4.02 13.47 -7.15
N PHE A 145 -4.30 13.59 -5.87
CA PHE A 145 -5.07 12.58 -5.13
C PHE A 145 -6.57 12.63 -5.47
N THR A 146 -7.18 11.46 -5.63
CA THR A 146 -8.64 11.35 -5.64
C THR A 146 -9.23 11.67 -4.27
N ARG A 147 -10.55 11.88 -4.20
CA ARG A 147 -11.23 12.15 -2.94
C ARG A 147 -11.02 11.01 -1.94
N GLU A 148 -11.06 9.77 -2.41
CA GLU A 148 -10.92 8.56 -1.60
C GLU A 148 -9.51 8.39 -1.04
N ARG A 149 -8.52 9.01 -1.69
CA ARG A 149 -7.10 8.91 -1.32
C ARG A 149 -6.58 10.13 -0.54
N ARG A 150 -7.34 11.22 -0.45
CA ARG A 150 -6.94 12.39 0.35
C ARG A 150 -7.03 12.07 1.83
N THR A 151 -5.98 12.41 2.56
CA THR A 151 -5.92 12.25 4.02
C THR A 151 -6.40 13.50 4.76
N PHE A 152 -6.96 13.27 5.95
CA PHE A 152 -7.40 14.30 6.88
C PHE A 152 -6.95 13.90 8.28
N ALA A 153 -6.54 14.88 9.08
CA ALA A 153 -6.27 14.66 10.49
C ALA A 153 -7.55 14.19 11.19
N THR A 154 -7.46 13.06 11.87
CA THR A 154 -8.60 12.47 12.59
C THR A 154 -8.17 11.75 13.84
N PRO A 155 -8.96 11.81 14.93
CA PRO A 155 -8.74 10.99 16.11
C PRO A 155 -9.00 9.51 15.82
N ILE A 156 -8.21 8.67 16.47
CA ILE A 156 -8.32 7.21 16.43
C ILE A 156 -8.37 6.69 17.86
N GLU A 157 -9.40 5.93 18.20
CA GLU A 157 -9.49 5.25 19.48
C GLU A 157 -9.02 3.81 19.35
N VAL A 158 -8.07 3.39 20.19
CA VAL A 158 -7.60 2.00 20.24
C VAL A 158 -8.49 1.20 21.18
N LEU A 159 -9.30 0.30 20.64
CA LEU A 159 -10.23 -0.52 21.41
C LEU A 159 -9.57 -1.78 21.97
N ASP A 160 -8.69 -2.38 21.17
CA ASP A 160 -8.06 -3.66 21.51
C ASP A 160 -6.77 -3.85 20.73
N VAL A 161 -5.91 -4.76 21.19
CA VAL A 161 -4.63 -5.05 20.55
C VAL A 161 -4.44 -6.56 20.46
N MET A 162 -4.09 -7.04 19.27
CA MET A 162 -3.71 -8.42 19.00
C MET A 162 -2.24 -8.45 18.59
N PRO A 163 -1.32 -8.61 19.58
CA PRO A 163 0.12 -8.47 19.33
C PRO A 163 0.74 -9.71 18.71
N THR A 164 0.00 -10.82 18.62
CA THR A 164 0.43 -12.11 18.08
C THR A 164 -0.37 -12.44 16.83
N GLY A 165 0.23 -13.22 15.93
CA GLY A 165 -0.37 -13.60 14.65
C GLY A 165 0.58 -13.31 13.50
N GLU A 166 0.19 -13.65 12.29
CA GLU A 166 0.99 -13.42 11.09
C GLU A 166 1.23 -11.92 10.86
N VAL A 167 0.20 -11.10 11.08
CA VAL A 167 0.31 -9.64 11.10
C VAL A 167 -0.28 -9.13 12.41
N PRO A 168 0.53 -8.65 13.38
CA PRO A 168 0.03 -8.01 14.59
C PRO A 168 -0.85 -6.80 14.27
N GLN A 169 -1.99 -6.66 14.94
CA GLN A 169 -3.01 -5.65 14.63
C GLN A 169 -3.58 -4.98 15.89
N ALA A 170 -4.09 -3.77 15.71
CA ALA A 170 -4.93 -3.07 16.68
C ALA A 170 -6.33 -2.88 16.10
N ARG A 171 -7.35 -3.14 16.93
CA ARG A 171 -8.73 -2.82 16.60
C ARG A 171 -9.01 -1.38 17.00
N VAL A 172 -9.39 -0.56 16.05
CA VAL A 172 -9.55 0.87 16.26
C VAL A 172 -10.87 1.41 15.71
N ILE A 173 -11.31 2.56 16.24
CA ILE A 173 -12.33 3.41 15.64
C ILE A 173 -11.62 4.61 15.01
N VAL A 174 -11.85 4.84 13.71
CA VAL A 174 -11.39 6.03 12.97
C VAL A 174 -12.56 7.01 12.93
N VAL A 175 -12.49 8.07 13.75
CA VAL A 175 -13.64 9.00 13.95
C VAL A 175 -14.06 9.66 12.64
N GLY A 176 -13.10 10.11 11.83
CA GLY A 176 -13.37 10.78 10.55
C GLY A 176 -13.89 9.87 9.44
N TRP A 177 -13.83 8.53 9.60
CA TRP A 177 -14.31 7.57 8.61
C TRP A 177 -15.73 7.07 8.97
N ARG A 178 -15.85 6.20 9.96
CA ARG A 178 -17.13 5.61 10.42
C ARG A 178 -17.07 5.35 11.91
N ILE A 179 -17.57 6.29 12.71
CA ILE A 179 -17.50 6.23 14.17
C ILE A 179 -18.18 5.00 14.79
N ALA A 180 -19.16 4.41 14.11
CA ALA A 180 -19.87 3.22 14.57
C ALA A 180 -19.21 1.90 14.16
N THR A 181 -18.08 1.95 13.42
CA THR A 181 -17.46 0.76 12.86
C THR A 181 -15.99 0.68 13.27
N SER A 182 -15.62 -0.38 13.97
CA SER A 182 -14.23 -0.65 14.27
C SER A 182 -13.54 -1.35 13.08
N VAL A 183 -12.27 -1.06 12.88
CA VAL A 183 -11.43 -1.67 11.86
C VAL A 183 -10.14 -2.21 12.48
N TRP A 184 -9.51 -3.16 11.82
CA TRP A 184 -8.18 -3.62 12.17
C TRP A 184 -7.13 -2.83 11.40
N MET A 185 -6.16 -2.27 12.09
CA MET A 185 -5.00 -1.61 11.48
C MET A 185 -3.71 -2.30 11.94
N PRO A 186 -2.66 -2.30 11.09
CA PRO A 186 -1.37 -2.86 11.46
C PRO A 186 -0.82 -2.21 12.73
N LEU A 187 -0.33 -3.02 13.66
CA LEU A 187 0.15 -2.56 14.97
C LEU A 187 1.53 -1.89 14.87
N GLU A 188 2.39 -2.36 13.98
CA GLU A 188 3.78 -1.89 13.88
C GLU A 188 3.90 -0.38 13.65
N PRO A 189 3.15 0.27 12.74
CA PRO A 189 3.20 1.72 12.57
C PRO A 189 2.83 2.49 13.84
N ILE A 190 1.87 1.99 14.64
CA ILE A 190 1.49 2.60 15.91
C ILE A 190 2.65 2.51 16.90
N LEU A 191 3.24 1.33 17.09
CA LEU A 191 4.33 1.13 18.03
C LEU A 191 5.56 2.00 17.68
N ARG A 192 5.90 2.05 16.40
CA ARG A 192 7.01 2.87 15.90
C ARG A 192 6.78 4.36 16.15
N ALA A 193 5.57 4.83 15.89
CA ALA A 193 5.23 6.25 16.02
C ALA A 193 5.11 6.70 17.48
N THR A 194 4.58 5.83 18.36
CA THR A 194 4.30 6.19 19.75
C THR A 194 5.38 5.79 20.74
N GLY A 195 6.21 4.80 20.40
CA GLY A 195 7.19 4.19 21.32
C GLY A 195 6.54 3.38 22.46
N LEU A 196 5.21 3.18 22.42
CA LEU A 196 4.49 2.45 23.46
C LEU A 196 4.62 0.93 23.25
N LYS A 197 4.43 0.17 24.34
CA LYS A 197 4.27 -1.28 24.27
C LYS A 197 2.81 -1.63 23.94
N PRO A 198 2.54 -2.79 23.30
CA PRO A 198 1.19 -3.22 22.95
C PRO A 198 0.18 -3.11 24.11
N ASP A 199 0.57 -3.56 25.32
CA ASP A 199 -0.28 -3.58 26.51
C ASP A 199 -0.72 -2.18 26.97
N ASN A 200 0.00 -1.13 26.56
CA ASN A 200 -0.26 0.25 26.93
C ASN A 200 -1.10 1.03 25.90
N LEU A 201 -1.53 0.37 24.82
CA LEU A 201 -2.25 1.04 23.75
C LEU A 201 -3.78 0.98 23.93
N LYS A 202 -4.31 -0.06 24.56
CA LYS A 202 -5.76 -0.21 24.76
C LYS A 202 -6.35 0.99 25.52
N GLY A 203 -7.41 1.58 24.97
CA GLY A 203 -8.06 2.77 25.50
C GLY A 203 -7.32 4.08 25.21
N ARG A 204 -6.20 4.04 24.49
CA ARG A 204 -5.49 5.27 24.08
C ARG A 204 -6.15 5.92 22.88
N TRP A 205 -6.07 7.24 22.88
CA TRP A 205 -6.40 8.06 21.74
C TRP A 205 -5.14 8.42 20.98
N LEU A 206 -5.20 8.28 19.67
CA LEU A 206 -4.16 8.67 18.73
C LEU A 206 -4.72 9.71 17.78
N GLU A 207 -3.83 10.47 17.15
CA GLU A 207 -4.11 11.29 15.98
C GLU A 207 -3.35 10.73 14.80
N ALA A 208 -3.98 10.73 13.64
CA ALA A 208 -3.33 10.36 12.39
C ALA A 208 -3.98 11.09 11.21
N GLU A 209 -3.24 11.22 10.13
CA GLU A 209 -3.83 11.54 8.83
C GLU A 209 -4.35 10.26 8.19
N VAL A 210 -5.64 10.21 7.92
CA VAL A 210 -6.33 9.05 7.34
C VAL A 210 -7.15 9.45 6.12
N ASN A 211 -7.20 8.61 5.11
CA ASN A 211 -8.03 8.80 3.94
C ASN A 211 -9.51 8.48 4.23
N CYS A 212 -10.14 9.31 5.05
CA CYS A 212 -11.47 9.09 5.61
C CYS A 212 -12.62 8.97 4.59
N HIS A 213 -12.37 9.22 3.31
CA HIS A 213 -13.35 8.99 2.24
C HIS A 213 -13.20 7.63 1.55
N ALA A 214 -12.32 6.76 2.02
CA ALA A 214 -12.19 5.39 1.54
C ALA A 214 -13.53 4.64 1.64
N LYS A 215 -13.85 3.86 0.61
CA LYS A 215 -15.11 3.10 0.53
C LYS A 215 -15.09 1.89 1.45
N ASN A 216 -13.93 1.22 1.55
CA ASN A 216 -13.76 -0.01 2.31
C ASN A 216 -12.66 0.17 3.38
N ALA A 217 -12.75 -0.61 4.45
CA ALA A 217 -11.74 -0.64 5.50
C ALA A 217 -10.35 -1.06 4.97
N ALA A 218 -10.30 -1.97 4.01
CA ALA A 218 -9.07 -2.42 3.35
C ALA A 218 -8.34 -1.32 2.56
N ASP A 219 -9.04 -0.24 2.20
CA ASP A 219 -8.48 0.90 1.49
C ASP A 219 -7.94 2.00 2.41
N LEU A 220 -8.20 1.89 3.72
CA LEU A 220 -7.68 2.86 4.69
C LEU A 220 -6.16 2.79 4.76
N TYR A 221 -5.52 3.94 4.88
CA TYR A 221 -4.13 4.05 5.26
C TYR A 221 -3.91 5.21 6.23
N TYR A 222 -2.79 5.17 6.93
CA TYR A 222 -2.53 6.01 8.08
C TYR A 222 -1.15 6.64 7.97
N ARG A 223 -1.07 7.95 8.17
CA ARG A 223 0.16 8.74 8.16
C ARG A 223 0.29 9.54 9.44
N ASN A 224 1.49 9.94 9.76
CA ASN A 224 1.76 10.91 10.84
C ASN A 224 1.05 10.54 12.15
N ILE A 225 1.10 9.25 12.51
CA ILE A 225 0.50 8.74 13.73
C ILE A 225 1.22 9.33 14.93
N SER A 226 0.46 9.82 15.90
CA SER A 226 0.97 10.32 17.18
C SER A 226 -0.01 10.02 18.31
N ILE A 227 0.43 10.15 19.55
CA ILE A 227 -0.47 10.09 20.70
C ILE A 227 -1.30 11.39 20.68
N ALA A 228 -2.63 11.27 20.77
CA ALA A 228 -3.48 12.44 20.87
C ALA A 228 -3.13 13.24 22.14
N PRO A 229 -3.12 14.59 22.08
CA PRO A 229 -2.91 15.40 23.26
C PRO A 229 -3.99 15.10 24.31
N GLU A 230 -3.61 15.08 25.57
CA GLU A 230 -4.56 14.95 26.67
C GLU A 230 -5.51 16.15 26.63
N LEU A 231 -6.81 15.88 26.82
CA LEU A 231 -7.80 16.95 26.93
C LEU A 231 -7.42 17.82 28.15
N PRO A 232 -7.51 19.16 28.05
CA PRO A 232 -7.30 20.01 29.19
C PRO A 232 -8.23 19.62 30.35
N GLU A 233 -7.71 19.67 31.60
CA GLU A 233 -8.50 19.39 32.79
C GLU A 233 -9.79 20.26 32.77
N GLY A 234 -10.93 19.65 33.03
CA GLY A 234 -12.23 20.35 33.08
C GLY A 234 -13.04 20.36 31.77
N TRP A 235 -12.51 19.89 30.65
CA TRP A 235 -13.30 19.83 29.39
C TRP A 235 -14.41 18.76 29.38
N LEU A 236 -14.33 17.78 30.26
CA LEU A 236 -15.31 16.69 30.40
C LEU A 236 -16.37 16.96 31.51
N GLU A 237 -16.28 18.11 32.19
CA GLU A 237 -17.19 18.48 33.29
C GLU A 237 -18.35 19.42 32.85
N ALA A 238 -18.59 19.55 31.54
CA ALA A 238 -19.65 20.43 31.01
C ALA A 238 -20.90 19.65 30.59
#